data_bae7894dab27da833ac0e5e65dcbfcdf
#
_entry.id   bae7894dab27da833ac0e5e65dcbfcdf
#
_cell.length_a   1.000
_cell.length_b   1.000
_cell.length_c   1.000
_cell.angle_alpha   90.00
_cell.angle_beta   90.00
_cell.angle_gamma   90.00
#
_symmetry.space_group_name_H-M   'P 1'
#
loop_
_entity.id
_entity.type
_entity.pdbx_description
1 polymer ?
#
loop_
_entity_poly.entity_id
_entity_poly.type
_entity_poly.pdbx_seq_one_letter_code
_entity_poly.pdbx_strand_id
1 'polypeptide(L)'
;MAKKDKLERRKKVIDVLNKARAMELLAISQYMNQHYNLDDMDYGELAGKVKLIAIDEMRHAEMFAERVKELGGEPVSEPDGRVTKGQKVDAVFSFDANLEDHTIDTYNQFLLVCRENGDSVSMKLFEAIIDEEQAHYNYFDNVGEHINDLGATYLAKIAGTSSSTGLTPKGFAVTPEGE
;
A
#
# COMPACT_ATOMS: atom_id res chain seq x y z
N MET A 1 7.56 -33.93 -19.00
CA MET A 1 7.11 -33.77 -17.61
C MET A 1 7.70 -32.53 -16.96
N ALA A 2 9.01 -32.38 -16.82
CA ALA A 2 9.66 -31.25 -16.14
C ALA A 2 9.33 -29.84 -16.68
N LYS A 3 9.16 -29.65 -18.00
CA LYS A 3 8.86 -28.33 -18.60
C LYS A 3 7.42 -27.90 -18.31
N LYS A 4 6.46 -28.81 -18.29
CA LYS A 4 5.06 -28.54 -17.97
C LYS A 4 4.89 -28.16 -16.49
N ASP A 5 5.57 -28.90 -15.60
CA ASP A 5 5.58 -28.63 -14.17
C ASP A 5 6.19 -27.25 -13.83
N LYS A 6 7.28 -26.88 -14.49
CA LYS A 6 7.89 -25.54 -14.35
C LYS A 6 6.93 -24.42 -14.81
N LEU A 7 6.17 -24.65 -15.86
CA LEU A 7 5.20 -23.67 -16.37
C LEU A 7 4.04 -23.49 -15.40
N GLU A 8 3.52 -24.58 -14.83
CA GLU A 8 2.44 -24.52 -13.84
C GLU A 8 2.85 -23.80 -12.54
N ARG A 9 4.06 -24.09 -12.04
CA ARG A 9 4.62 -23.36 -10.87
C ARG A 9 4.75 -21.86 -11.14
N ARG A 10 5.30 -21.49 -12.30
CA ARG A 10 5.43 -20.09 -12.71
C ARG A 10 4.07 -19.40 -12.78
N LYS A 11 3.05 -20.07 -13.30
CA LYS A 11 1.70 -19.53 -13.40
C LYS A 11 1.14 -19.19 -12.01
N LYS A 12 1.30 -20.07 -11.02
CA LYS A 12 0.85 -19.80 -9.65
C LYS A 12 1.51 -18.56 -9.05
N VAL A 13 2.79 -18.34 -9.32
CA VAL A 13 3.50 -17.14 -8.86
C VAL A 13 2.98 -15.89 -9.58
N ILE A 14 2.77 -15.94 -10.90
CA ILE A 14 2.16 -14.83 -11.65
C ILE A 14 0.77 -14.49 -11.11
N ASP A 15 -0.02 -15.50 -10.77
CA ASP A 15 -1.38 -15.32 -10.27
C ASP A 15 -1.39 -14.55 -8.93
N VAL A 16 -0.48 -14.84 -8.00
CA VAL A 16 -0.40 -14.10 -6.72
C VAL A 16 0.22 -12.72 -6.87
N LEU A 17 1.20 -12.52 -7.76
CA LEU A 17 1.75 -11.21 -8.08
C LEU A 17 0.69 -10.28 -8.68
N ASN A 18 -0.16 -10.81 -9.55
CA ASN A 18 -1.26 -10.06 -10.14
C ASN A 18 -2.36 -9.73 -9.14
N LYS A 19 -2.65 -10.61 -8.18
CA LYS A 19 -3.55 -10.29 -7.07
C LYS A 19 -3.00 -9.18 -6.19
N ALA A 20 -1.73 -9.27 -5.82
CA ALA A 20 -1.06 -8.22 -5.06
C ALA A 20 -1.14 -6.87 -5.81
N ARG A 21 -0.77 -6.85 -7.10
CA ARG A 21 -0.89 -5.64 -7.91
C ARG A 21 -2.30 -5.06 -7.95
N ALA A 22 -3.33 -5.89 -8.03
CA ALA A 22 -4.72 -5.42 -8.01
C ALA A 22 -5.10 -4.78 -6.67
N MET A 23 -4.56 -5.28 -5.55
CA MET A 23 -4.70 -4.69 -4.22
C MET A 23 -4.03 -3.31 -4.16
N GLU A 24 -2.79 -3.17 -4.67
CA GLU A 24 -2.10 -1.87 -4.74
C GLU A 24 -2.87 -0.84 -5.57
N LEU A 25 -3.42 -1.24 -6.72
CA LEU A 25 -4.22 -0.35 -7.56
C LEU A 25 -5.47 0.16 -6.84
N LEU A 26 -6.05 -0.64 -5.95
CA LEU A 26 -7.14 -0.21 -5.07
C LEU A 26 -6.64 0.74 -3.99
N ALA A 27 -5.53 0.41 -3.30
CA ALA A 27 -4.94 1.21 -2.25
C ALA A 27 -4.54 2.61 -2.75
N ILE A 28 -3.88 2.71 -3.91
CA ILE A 28 -3.58 3.99 -4.58
C ILE A 28 -4.84 4.85 -4.72
N SER A 29 -5.91 4.26 -5.25
CA SER A 29 -7.17 4.97 -5.49
C SER A 29 -7.86 5.37 -4.19
N GLN A 30 -7.80 4.51 -3.16
CA GLN A 30 -8.37 4.75 -1.84
C GLN A 30 -7.65 5.91 -1.15
N TYR A 31 -6.33 5.85 -1.05
CA TYR A 31 -5.51 6.84 -0.35
C TYR A 31 -5.51 8.20 -1.07
N MET A 32 -5.51 8.21 -2.40
CA MET A 32 -5.67 9.48 -3.14
C MET A 32 -7.05 10.10 -2.93
N ASN A 33 -8.12 9.32 -2.83
CA ASN A 33 -9.45 9.86 -2.49
C ASN A 33 -9.46 10.45 -1.08
N GLN A 34 -8.86 9.79 -0.11
CA GLN A 34 -8.75 10.27 1.27
C GLN A 34 -7.84 11.52 1.37
N HIS A 35 -6.73 11.55 0.63
CA HIS A 35 -5.88 12.73 0.52
C HIS A 35 -6.68 13.98 0.15
N TYR A 36 -7.49 13.92 -0.92
CA TYR A 36 -8.31 15.06 -1.34
C TYR A 36 -9.36 15.45 -0.30
N ASN A 37 -9.98 14.47 0.35
CA ASN A 37 -10.98 14.74 1.39
C ASN A 37 -10.36 15.34 2.65
N LEU A 38 -9.20 14.85 3.09
CA LEU A 38 -8.48 15.39 4.25
C LEU A 38 -7.96 16.80 4.00
N ASP A 39 -7.51 17.07 2.78
CA ASP A 39 -7.06 18.41 2.35
C ASP A 39 -8.24 19.40 2.32
N ASP A 40 -9.39 19.00 1.77
CA ASP A 40 -10.62 19.80 1.76
C ASP A 40 -11.16 20.06 3.18
N MET A 41 -10.94 19.15 4.11
CA MET A 41 -11.25 19.32 5.54
C MET A 41 -10.21 20.14 6.32
N ASP A 42 -9.18 20.67 5.65
CA ASP A 42 -8.09 21.47 6.22
C ASP A 42 -7.15 20.71 7.18
N TYR A 43 -7.03 19.38 7.01
CA TYR A 43 -6.07 18.53 7.71
C TYR A 43 -4.87 18.21 6.83
N GLY A 44 -4.14 19.24 6.37
CA GLY A 44 -3.12 19.15 5.33
C GLY A 44 -1.95 18.22 5.69
N GLU A 45 -1.48 18.20 6.95
CA GLU A 45 -0.42 17.28 7.36
C GLU A 45 -0.82 15.80 7.18
N LEU A 46 -2.02 15.44 7.60
CA LEU A 46 -2.56 14.08 7.41
C LEU A 46 -2.76 13.77 5.92
N ALA A 47 -3.32 14.71 5.18
CA ALA A 47 -3.50 14.60 3.73
C ALA A 47 -2.17 14.36 3.00
N GLY A 48 -1.12 15.10 3.37
CA GLY A 48 0.22 14.95 2.81
C GLY A 48 0.81 13.56 3.08
N LYS A 49 0.67 13.04 4.28
CA LYS A 49 1.17 11.69 4.64
C LYS A 49 0.44 10.58 3.89
N VAL A 50 -0.89 10.64 3.82
CA VAL A 50 -1.69 9.66 3.05
C VAL A 50 -1.32 9.68 1.57
N LYS A 51 -1.05 10.86 0.99
CA LYS A 51 -0.53 10.96 -0.39
C LYS A 51 0.84 10.29 -0.56
N LEU A 52 1.75 10.43 0.40
CA LEU A 52 3.07 9.80 0.34
C LEU A 52 2.94 8.28 0.36
N ILE A 53 2.04 7.73 1.17
CA ILE A 53 1.72 6.30 1.19
C ILE A 53 1.15 5.88 -0.17
N ALA A 54 0.20 6.61 -0.75
CA ALA A 54 -0.31 6.30 -2.10
C ALA A 54 0.80 6.26 -3.18
N ILE A 55 1.88 7.03 -3.01
CA ILE A 55 3.05 6.99 -3.90
C ILE A 55 3.87 5.71 -3.68
N ASP A 56 3.97 5.22 -2.45
CA ASP A 56 4.60 3.93 -2.17
C ASP A 56 3.81 2.79 -2.81
N GLU A 57 2.46 2.76 -2.69
CA GLU A 57 1.62 1.76 -3.32
C GLU A 57 1.74 1.77 -4.86
N MET A 58 1.93 2.95 -5.45
CA MET A 58 2.19 3.07 -6.88
C MET A 58 3.52 2.38 -7.26
N ARG A 59 4.55 2.53 -6.43
CA ARG A 59 5.84 1.86 -6.62
C ARG A 59 5.71 0.34 -6.42
N HIS A 60 4.99 -0.12 -5.40
CA HIS A 60 4.69 -1.55 -5.19
C HIS A 60 3.98 -2.15 -6.40
N ALA A 61 2.95 -1.48 -6.91
CA ALA A 61 2.23 -1.90 -8.11
C ALA A 61 3.14 -2.01 -9.35
N GLU A 62 4.12 -1.10 -9.51
CA GLU A 62 5.14 -1.16 -10.56
C GLU A 62 6.05 -2.38 -10.39
N MET A 63 6.60 -2.58 -9.18
CA MET A 63 7.49 -3.70 -8.87
C MET A 63 6.82 -5.06 -9.12
N PHE A 64 5.55 -5.23 -8.77
CA PHE A 64 4.79 -6.44 -9.09
C PHE A 64 4.58 -6.61 -10.60
N ALA A 65 4.29 -5.53 -11.34
CA ALA A 65 4.13 -5.59 -12.79
C ALA A 65 5.42 -6.00 -13.50
N GLU A 66 6.55 -5.42 -13.12
CA GLU A 66 7.87 -5.78 -13.64
C GLU A 66 8.15 -7.26 -13.41
N ARG A 67 7.91 -7.75 -12.19
CA ARG A 67 8.11 -9.16 -11.87
C ARG A 67 7.21 -10.09 -12.66
N VAL A 68 5.94 -9.73 -12.88
CA VAL A 68 5.01 -10.47 -13.77
C VAL A 68 5.57 -10.55 -15.19
N LYS A 69 6.10 -9.44 -15.73
CA LYS A 69 6.72 -9.43 -17.08
C LYS A 69 7.98 -10.28 -17.15
N GLU A 70 8.86 -10.26 -16.16
CA GLU A 70 10.03 -11.14 -16.08
C GLU A 70 9.65 -12.62 -16.10
N LEU A 71 8.53 -12.98 -15.49
CA LEU A 71 7.99 -14.33 -15.51
C LEU A 71 7.23 -14.67 -16.81
N GLY A 72 7.11 -13.72 -17.74
CA GLY A 72 6.42 -13.89 -19.02
C GLY A 72 4.90 -13.83 -18.92
N GLY A 73 4.39 -13.22 -17.85
CA GLY A 73 2.96 -12.94 -17.64
C GLY A 73 2.51 -11.59 -18.19
N GLU A 74 1.23 -11.31 -18.00
CA GLU A 74 0.63 -10.00 -18.28
C GLU A 74 0.14 -9.38 -16.96
N PRO A 75 0.60 -8.15 -16.62
CA PRO A 75 0.15 -7.46 -15.41
C PRO A 75 -1.32 -7.04 -15.52
N VAL A 76 -2.10 -7.28 -14.47
CA VAL A 76 -3.48 -6.78 -14.38
C VAL A 76 -3.51 -5.26 -14.30
N SER A 77 -4.60 -4.66 -14.79
CA SER A 77 -4.82 -3.20 -14.76
C SER A 77 -6.04 -2.81 -13.93
N GLU A 78 -6.83 -3.77 -13.51
CA GLU A 78 -8.04 -3.56 -12.73
C GLU A 78 -7.72 -3.63 -11.22
N PRO A 79 -8.25 -2.69 -10.40
CA PRO A 79 -8.13 -2.74 -8.95
C PRO A 79 -8.99 -3.85 -8.35
N ASP A 80 -8.57 -4.38 -7.19
CA ASP A 80 -9.31 -5.39 -6.43
C ASP A 80 -10.39 -4.75 -5.57
N GLY A 81 -11.43 -4.22 -6.19
CA GLY A 81 -12.58 -3.67 -5.48
C GLY A 81 -12.89 -2.22 -5.82
N ARG A 82 -13.60 -1.55 -4.89
CA ARG A 82 -14.08 -0.18 -5.05
C ARG A 82 -13.67 0.69 -3.87
N VAL A 83 -13.32 1.94 -4.17
CA VAL A 83 -12.98 2.95 -3.18
C VAL A 83 -14.17 3.28 -2.27
N THR A 84 -13.94 3.31 -0.97
CA THR A 84 -14.86 3.83 0.05
C THR A 84 -14.71 5.34 0.11
N LYS A 85 -15.74 6.07 -0.30
CA LYS A 85 -15.70 7.54 -0.43
C LYS A 85 -16.41 8.24 0.74
N GLY A 86 -16.07 9.51 0.94
CA GLY A 86 -16.79 10.40 1.87
C GLY A 86 -16.56 10.05 3.34
N GLN A 87 -15.45 9.43 3.68
CA GLN A 87 -15.09 9.13 5.06
C GLN A 87 -14.79 10.42 5.83
N LYS A 88 -15.25 10.47 7.09
CA LYS A 88 -14.85 11.51 8.03
C LYS A 88 -13.45 11.21 8.57
N VAL A 89 -12.75 12.23 9.04
CA VAL A 89 -11.37 12.11 9.54
C VAL A 89 -11.22 11.05 10.65
N ASP A 90 -12.21 10.88 11.50
CA ASP A 90 -12.23 9.90 12.58
C ASP A 90 -12.37 8.44 12.11
N ALA A 91 -12.82 8.24 10.86
CA ALA A 91 -13.01 6.91 10.27
C ALA A 91 -11.88 6.48 9.31
N VAL A 92 -11.09 7.42 8.80
CA VAL A 92 -10.06 7.14 7.79
C VAL A 92 -8.98 6.21 8.33
N PHE A 93 -8.35 6.59 9.43
CA PHE A 93 -7.11 5.96 9.88
C PHE A 93 -7.29 4.55 10.42
N SER A 94 -8.37 4.28 11.15
CA SER A 94 -8.70 2.91 11.56
C SER A 94 -9.13 2.02 10.39
N PHE A 95 -9.76 2.59 9.37
CA PHE A 95 -10.07 1.87 8.13
C PHE A 95 -8.79 1.50 7.39
N ASP A 96 -7.85 2.42 7.26
CA ASP A 96 -6.59 2.20 6.54
C ASP A 96 -5.67 1.25 7.30
N ALA A 97 -5.57 1.35 8.64
CA ALA A 97 -4.84 0.38 9.45
C ALA A 97 -5.37 -1.05 9.23
N ASN A 98 -6.68 -1.25 9.19
CA ASN A 98 -7.25 -2.56 8.89
C ASN A 98 -6.96 -3.02 7.45
N LEU A 99 -6.87 -2.10 6.49
CA LEU A 99 -6.53 -2.41 5.11
C LEU A 99 -5.08 -2.91 5.02
N GLU A 100 -4.14 -2.21 5.67
CA GLU A 100 -2.73 -2.61 5.70
C GLU A 100 -2.51 -3.94 6.44
N ASP A 101 -3.16 -4.16 7.58
CA ASP A 101 -3.09 -5.42 8.30
C ASP A 101 -3.55 -6.60 7.43
N HIS A 102 -4.65 -6.41 6.69
CA HIS A 102 -5.13 -7.38 5.71
C HIS A 102 -4.14 -7.59 4.56
N THR A 103 -3.49 -6.53 4.08
CA THR A 103 -2.47 -6.59 3.02
C THR A 103 -1.26 -7.39 3.49
N ILE A 104 -0.74 -7.10 4.69
CA ILE A 104 0.38 -7.83 5.30
C ILE A 104 0.06 -9.32 5.42
N ASP A 105 -1.11 -9.67 5.95
CA ASP A 105 -1.55 -11.06 6.09
C ASP A 105 -1.65 -11.76 4.73
N THR A 106 -2.22 -11.10 3.74
CA THR A 106 -2.37 -11.63 2.38
C THR A 106 -1.01 -11.82 1.71
N TYR A 107 -0.09 -10.87 1.84
CA TYR A 107 1.24 -10.96 1.25
C TYR A 107 2.10 -12.04 1.90
N ASN A 108 1.95 -12.29 3.19
CA ASN A 108 2.55 -13.44 3.85
C ASN A 108 2.05 -14.77 3.24
N GLN A 109 0.76 -14.87 2.87
CA GLN A 109 0.23 -16.04 2.16
C GLN A 109 0.82 -16.17 0.75
N PHE A 110 0.94 -15.06 0.01
CA PHE A 110 1.50 -15.05 -1.34
C PHE A 110 2.99 -15.38 -1.34
N LEU A 111 3.73 -14.93 -0.34
CA LEU A 111 5.11 -15.31 -0.09
C LEU A 111 5.27 -16.82 0.04
N LEU A 112 4.38 -17.48 0.78
CA LEU A 112 4.40 -18.95 0.91
C LEU A 112 4.15 -19.62 -0.45
N VAL A 113 3.23 -19.11 -1.27
CA VAL A 113 3.03 -19.61 -2.64
C VAL A 113 4.30 -19.50 -3.47
N CYS A 114 5.01 -18.36 -3.41
CA CYS A 114 6.29 -18.17 -4.10
C CYS A 114 7.33 -19.19 -3.64
N ARG A 115 7.46 -19.39 -2.33
CA ARG A 115 8.37 -20.38 -1.71
C ARG A 115 8.08 -21.81 -2.18
N GLU A 116 6.81 -22.23 -2.12
CA GLU A 116 6.39 -23.59 -2.51
C GLU A 116 6.60 -23.87 -4.00
N ASN A 117 6.58 -22.82 -4.83
CA ASN A 117 6.81 -22.92 -6.26
C ASN A 117 8.28 -22.62 -6.68
N GLY A 118 9.18 -22.46 -5.69
CA GLY A 118 10.62 -22.32 -5.88
C GLY A 118 11.05 -20.98 -6.49
N ASP A 119 10.29 -19.91 -6.25
CA ASP A 119 10.61 -18.56 -6.72
C ASP A 119 11.08 -17.64 -5.58
N SER A 120 12.37 -17.76 -5.26
CA SER A 120 13.01 -16.94 -4.21
C SER A 120 13.10 -15.45 -4.56
N VAL A 121 13.00 -15.08 -5.84
CA VAL A 121 13.05 -13.66 -6.25
C VAL A 121 11.73 -13.00 -5.90
N SER A 122 10.61 -13.61 -6.28
CA SER A 122 9.27 -13.11 -5.91
C SER A 122 9.04 -13.15 -4.39
N MET A 123 9.59 -14.16 -3.69
CA MET A 123 9.55 -14.22 -2.22
C MET A 123 10.20 -12.99 -1.59
N LYS A 124 11.43 -12.63 -2.02
CA LYS A 124 12.14 -11.45 -1.52
C LYS A 124 11.44 -10.14 -1.86
N LEU A 125 10.75 -10.09 -3.00
CA LEU A 125 9.94 -8.94 -3.37
C LEU A 125 8.80 -8.73 -2.38
N PHE A 126 8.06 -9.80 -2.02
CA PHE A 126 7.03 -9.72 -0.99
C PHE A 126 7.61 -9.37 0.38
N GLU A 127 8.75 -9.95 0.79
CA GLU A 127 9.42 -9.62 2.05
C GLU A 127 9.72 -8.11 2.14
N ALA A 128 10.29 -7.53 1.09
CA ALA A 128 10.63 -6.11 1.07
C ALA A 128 9.40 -5.20 1.13
N ILE A 129 8.34 -5.55 0.40
CA ILE A 129 7.09 -4.76 0.41
C ILE A 129 6.39 -4.89 1.77
N ILE A 130 6.31 -6.08 2.37
CA ILE A 130 5.73 -6.28 3.71
C ILE A 130 6.38 -5.38 4.76
N ASP A 131 7.70 -5.16 4.70
CA ASP A 131 8.39 -4.25 5.62
C ASP A 131 7.88 -2.79 5.46
N GLU A 132 7.58 -2.36 4.24
CA GLU A 132 7.02 -1.03 3.97
C GLU A 132 5.54 -0.94 4.39
N GLU A 133 4.71 -1.97 4.11
CA GLU A 133 3.32 -2.06 4.57
C GLU A 133 3.21 -2.04 6.11
N GLN A 134 4.18 -2.63 6.81
CA GLN A 134 4.24 -2.54 8.27
C GLN A 134 4.47 -1.10 8.74
N ALA A 135 5.24 -0.30 8.00
CA ALA A 135 5.44 1.11 8.33
C ALA A 135 4.16 1.93 8.06
N HIS A 136 3.43 1.63 6.99
CA HIS A 136 2.12 2.22 6.69
C HIS A 136 1.10 1.89 7.79
N TYR A 137 0.97 0.61 8.14
CA TYR A 137 0.11 0.16 9.24
C TYR A 137 0.40 0.92 10.53
N ASN A 138 1.66 0.96 10.96
CA ASN A 138 2.06 1.63 12.19
C ASN A 138 1.69 3.12 12.18
N TYR A 139 1.82 3.78 11.03
CA TYR A 139 1.41 5.18 10.90
C TYR A 139 -0.11 5.34 11.04
N PHE A 140 -0.90 4.56 10.32
CA PHE A 140 -2.36 4.62 10.36
C PHE A 140 -2.91 4.27 11.74
N ASP A 141 -2.39 3.23 12.37
CA ASP A 141 -2.79 2.78 13.70
C ASP A 141 -2.50 3.85 14.75
N ASN A 142 -1.28 4.40 14.78
CA ASN A 142 -0.89 5.48 15.71
C ASN A 142 -1.78 6.73 15.54
N VAL A 143 -2.07 7.15 14.32
CA VAL A 143 -2.95 8.31 14.08
C VAL A 143 -4.38 8.00 14.52
N GLY A 144 -4.88 6.79 14.23
CA GLY A 144 -6.19 6.32 14.67
C GLY A 144 -6.32 6.33 16.21
N GLU A 145 -5.31 5.81 16.92
CA GLU A 145 -5.25 5.86 18.39
C GLU A 145 -5.24 7.29 18.92
N HIS A 146 -4.42 8.18 18.34
CA HIS A 146 -4.39 9.60 18.76
C HIS A 146 -5.74 10.31 18.56
N ILE A 147 -6.45 10.01 17.47
CA ILE A 147 -7.79 10.55 17.22
C ILE A 147 -8.78 10.01 18.25
N ASN A 148 -8.73 8.72 18.55
CA ASN A 148 -9.60 8.09 19.54
C ASN A 148 -9.37 8.64 20.95
N ASP A 149 -8.12 8.81 21.37
CA ASP A 149 -7.75 9.19 22.73
C ASP A 149 -7.86 10.70 22.97
N LEU A 150 -7.49 11.52 21.99
CA LEU A 150 -7.37 12.98 22.15
C LEU A 150 -8.45 13.75 21.37
N GLY A 151 -9.12 13.12 20.42
CA GLY A 151 -10.25 13.67 19.67
C GLY A 151 -9.97 15.05 19.08
N ALA A 152 -10.85 16.00 19.38
CA ALA A 152 -10.75 17.37 18.87
C ALA A 152 -9.44 18.08 19.26
N THR A 153 -8.81 17.69 20.36
CA THR A 153 -7.53 18.29 20.80
C THR A 153 -6.38 17.92 19.84
N TYR A 154 -6.36 16.68 19.35
CA TYR A 154 -5.39 16.26 18.36
C TYR A 154 -5.67 16.93 17.01
N LEU A 155 -6.90 16.88 16.54
CA LEU A 155 -7.30 17.45 15.26
C LEU A 155 -7.10 18.97 15.19
N ALA A 156 -7.32 19.69 16.29
CA ALA A 156 -7.08 21.14 16.36
C ALA A 156 -5.61 21.54 16.15
N LYS A 157 -4.65 20.64 16.45
CA LYS A 157 -3.22 20.89 16.18
C LYS A 157 -2.85 20.72 14.71
N ILE A 158 -3.64 19.94 13.97
CA ILE A 158 -3.38 19.59 12.57
C ILE A 158 -4.21 20.46 11.63
N ALA A 159 -5.32 21.03 12.10
CA ALA A 159 -6.14 21.93 11.29
C ALA A 159 -5.33 23.15 10.82
N GLY A 160 -5.48 23.51 9.54
CA GLY A 160 -4.78 24.61 8.90
C GLY A 160 -3.33 24.30 8.51
N THR A 161 -2.88 23.06 8.59
CA THR A 161 -1.54 22.65 8.14
C THR A 161 -1.48 22.46 6.63
N SER A 162 -0.26 22.53 6.06
CA SER A 162 -0.04 22.34 4.63
C SER A 162 -0.03 20.87 4.23
N SER A 163 -0.68 20.52 3.14
CA SER A 163 -0.62 19.20 2.48
C SER A 163 0.53 19.05 1.49
N SER A 164 1.44 20.04 1.42
CA SER A 164 2.56 20.01 0.48
C SER A 164 3.53 18.87 0.80
N THR A 165 3.80 18.05 -0.21
CA THR A 165 4.79 16.94 -0.16
C THR A 165 6.10 17.30 -0.85
N GLY A 166 6.30 18.59 -1.19
CA GLY A 166 7.46 19.07 -1.94
C GLY A 166 7.30 18.90 -3.46
N LEU A 167 8.33 19.31 -4.20
CA LEU A 167 8.31 19.31 -5.67
C LEU A 167 8.45 17.90 -6.27
N THR A 168 9.13 17.00 -5.57
CA THR A 168 9.33 15.61 -6.02
C THR A 168 9.13 14.68 -4.82
N PRO A 169 7.88 14.33 -4.52
CA PRO A 169 7.60 13.45 -3.39
C PRO A 169 8.18 12.06 -3.63
N LYS A 170 8.89 11.51 -2.63
CA LYS A 170 9.52 10.18 -2.71
C LYS A 170 8.56 9.22 -2.06
N GLY A 171 7.61 9.12 -1.55
CA GLY A 171 6.86 8.15 -0.81
C GLY A 171 7.14 8.20 0.69
N PHE A 172 6.40 7.46 1.46
CA PHE A 172 6.43 7.48 2.92
C PHE A 172 7.56 6.62 3.49
N ALA A 173 7.70 5.40 3.00
CA ALA A 173 8.68 4.42 3.52
C ALA A 173 10.10 4.62 2.97
N VAL A 174 10.28 5.44 1.94
CA VAL A 174 11.61 5.76 1.41
C VAL A 174 12.34 6.66 2.38
N THR A 175 13.26 6.09 3.13
CA THR A 175 14.19 6.85 3.98
C THR A 175 15.00 7.81 3.09
N PRO A 176 15.16 9.08 3.44
CA PRO A 176 16.12 9.95 2.74
C PRO A 176 17.50 9.29 2.84
N GLU A 177 18.07 8.92 1.71
CA GLU A 177 19.49 8.61 1.66
C GLU A 177 20.22 9.86 2.15
N GLY A 178 21.07 9.70 3.18
CA GLY A 178 21.63 10.73 4.00
C GLY A 178 21.99 12.05 3.30
N GLU A 179 21.51 13.13 3.88
CA GLU A 179 22.17 14.43 3.78
C GLU A 179 23.43 14.44 4.63
#